data_af9634e5cc795adde59cd3a96fd470fe
#
_entry.id   af9634e5cc795adde59cd3a96fd470fe
#
_cell.length_a   1.000
_cell.length_b   1.000
_cell.length_c   1.000
_cell.angle_alpha   90.00
_cell.angle_beta   90.00
_cell.angle_gamma   90.00
#
_symmetry.space_group_name_H-M   'P 1'
#
loop_
_entity.id
_entity.type
_entity.pdbx_description
1 polymer ?
#
loop_
_entity_poly.entity_id
_entity_poly.type
_entity_poly.pdbx_seq_one_letter_code
_entity_poly.pdbx_strand_id
1 'polypeptide(L)'
;HLLGTGKPLRIAFESGEPHSMILWGPPGVGKTTLARLMADGFNAEFMALSAVLSGVKDIRDAVERARLIRSNSGRRTILFVDEVHRFNKSQQDAFLPHVESGLVTFIGATTENPSFEVNNALLSRAAVYVLKSLNDDHLKTLLERALEKELDGLSISSEAQIMLVMSADGDARRLLNRLEIAAQAAQA
;
A
#
# COMPACT_ATOMS: atom_id res chain seq x y z
N HIS A 1 10.35 -10.25 -0.21
CA HIS A 1 11.72 -9.70 -0.05
C HIS A 1 11.81 -8.57 0.99
N LEU A 2 10.71 -7.93 1.35
CA LEU A 2 10.68 -6.84 2.35
C LEU A 2 10.38 -7.32 3.78
N LEU A 3 9.60 -8.37 3.94
CA LEU A 3 9.14 -8.91 5.23
C LEU A 3 9.87 -10.19 5.67
N GLY A 4 10.88 -10.62 4.94
CA GLY A 4 11.72 -11.77 5.33
C GLY A 4 12.49 -11.49 6.62
N THR A 5 12.95 -12.57 7.30
CA THR A 5 13.75 -12.46 8.54
C THR A 5 14.96 -11.53 8.34
N GLY A 6 15.15 -10.57 9.25
CA GLY A 6 16.24 -9.59 9.20
C GLY A 6 16.06 -8.46 8.18
N LYS A 7 14.93 -8.35 7.51
CA LYS A 7 14.64 -7.23 6.61
C LYS A 7 14.10 -6.02 7.37
N PRO A 8 14.36 -4.78 6.91
CA PRO A 8 14.02 -3.56 7.65
C PRO A 8 12.55 -3.45 8.04
N LEU A 9 11.62 -3.81 7.16
CA LEU A 9 10.19 -3.79 7.49
C LEU A 9 9.82 -4.85 8.54
N ARG A 10 10.45 -6.01 8.47
CA ARG A 10 10.26 -7.05 9.50
C ARG A 10 10.75 -6.60 10.86
N ILE A 11 11.92 -5.96 10.92
CA ILE A 11 12.48 -5.40 12.16
C ILE A 11 11.55 -4.32 12.73
N ALA A 12 11.01 -3.43 11.89
CA ALA A 12 10.04 -2.42 12.31
C ALA A 12 8.77 -3.06 12.92
N PHE A 13 8.25 -4.12 12.31
CA PHE A 13 7.12 -4.87 12.88
C PHE A 13 7.45 -5.49 14.23
N GLU A 14 8.63 -6.09 14.36
CA GLU A 14 9.09 -6.73 15.60
C GLU A 14 9.37 -5.73 16.72
N SER A 15 9.84 -4.52 16.38
CA SER A 15 10.07 -3.45 17.35
C SER A 15 8.78 -2.74 17.81
N GLY A 16 7.67 -2.91 17.09
CA GLY A 16 6.41 -2.23 17.37
C GLY A 16 6.43 -0.73 17.07
N GLU A 17 7.47 -0.23 16.38
CA GLU A 17 7.62 1.19 16.04
C GLU A 17 7.51 1.42 14.53
N PRO A 18 6.36 1.92 14.04
CA PRO A 18 6.21 2.30 12.65
C PRO A 18 7.07 3.54 12.34
N HIS A 19 7.74 3.53 11.20
CA HIS A 19 8.46 4.69 10.68
C HIS A 19 7.84 5.15 9.35
N SER A 20 8.02 6.43 9.03
CA SER A 20 7.54 6.96 7.75
C SER A 20 8.32 6.40 6.58
N MET A 21 7.63 6.15 5.45
CA MET A 21 8.22 5.51 4.29
C MET A 21 7.56 5.90 2.97
N ILE A 22 8.31 5.66 1.91
CA ILE A 22 7.81 5.70 0.53
C ILE A 22 7.85 4.28 -0.04
N LEU A 23 6.70 3.79 -0.49
CA LEU A 23 6.56 2.52 -1.19
C LEU A 23 6.61 2.80 -2.70
N TRP A 24 7.73 2.48 -3.33
CA TRP A 24 7.94 2.69 -4.76
C TRP A 24 7.87 1.37 -5.52
N GLY A 25 7.09 1.33 -6.57
CA GLY A 25 7.00 0.15 -7.43
C GLY A 25 5.80 0.20 -8.38
N PRO A 26 5.72 -0.75 -9.33
CA PRO A 26 4.67 -0.77 -10.34
C PRO A 26 3.27 -0.94 -9.71
N PRO A 27 2.19 -0.72 -10.48
CA PRO A 27 0.84 -0.94 -10.00
C PRO A 27 0.61 -2.42 -9.63
N GLY A 28 -0.36 -2.69 -8.76
CA GLY A 28 -0.79 -4.05 -8.43
C GLY A 28 0.18 -4.89 -7.60
N VAL A 29 1.29 -4.35 -7.10
CA VAL A 29 2.27 -5.09 -6.28
C VAL A 29 1.96 -5.10 -4.77
N GLY A 30 0.82 -4.52 -4.37
CA GLY A 30 0.34 -4.57 -2.99
C GLY A 30 0.79 -3.42 -2.09
N LYS A 31 1.15 -2.23 -2.62
CA LYS A 31 1.55 -1.05 -1.81
C LYS A 31 0.49 -0.69 -0.76
N THR A 32 -0.76 -0.53 -1.17
CA THR A 32 -1.89 -0.20 -0.27
C THR A 32 -2.17 -1.33 0.72
N THR A 33 -2.11 -2.57 0.27
CA THR A 33 -2.30 -3.76 1.12
C THR A 33 -1.24 -3.82 2.21
N LEU A 34 0.03 -3.59 1.85
CA LEU A 34 1.13 -3.55 2.82
C LEU A 34 0.92 -2.45 3.86
N ALA A 35 0.52 -1.24 3.44
CA ALA A 35 0.25 -0.14 4.36
C ALA A 35 -0.90 -0.44 5.34
N ARG A 36 -1.96 -1.12 4.89
CA ARG A 36 -3.06 -1.57 5.77
C ARG A 36 -2.60 -2.63 6.76
N LEU A 37 -1.87 -3.65 6.31
CA LEU A 37 -1.29 -4.67 7.19
C LEU A 37 -0.37 -4.07 8.25
N MET A 38 0.38 -3.03 7.90
CA MET A 38 1.19 -2.30 8.86
C MET A 38 0.32 -1.58 9.90
N ALA A 39 -0.77 -0.93 9.48
CA ALA A 39 -1.68 -0.27 10.42
C ALA A 39 -2.29 -1.27 11.42
N ASP A 40 -2.72 -2.42 10.94
CA ASP A 40 -3.24 -3.50 11.78
C ASP A 40 -2.17 -4.03 12.73
N GLY A 41 -0.98 -4.31 12.21
CA GLY A 41 0.14 -4.85 13.01
C GLY A 41 0.65 -3.90 14.10
N PHE A 42 0.53 -2.59 13.90
CA PHE A 42 0.89 -1.56 14.89
C PHE A 42 -0.30 -1.07 15.72
N ASN A 43 -1.49 -1.65 15.56
CA ASN A 43 -2.73 -1.17 16.17
C ASN A 43 -2.95 0.34 15.95
N ALA A 44 -2.61 0.81 14.75
CA ALA A 44 -2.74 2.20 14.35
C ALA A 44 -4.04 2.43 13.57
N GLU A 45 -4.55 3.66 13.63
CA GLU A 45 -5.63 4.07 12.72
C GLU A 45 -5.08 4.22 11.30
N PHE A 46 -5.77 3.67 10.31
CA PHE A 46 -5.41 3.80 8.91
C PHE A 46 -6.26 4.87 8.23
N MET A 47 -5.60 5.90 7.71
CA MET A 47 -6.23 6.93 6.88
C MET A 47 -5.61 6.92 5.50
N ALA A 48 -6.43 6.93 4.45
CA ALA A 48 -5.98 6.97 3.08
C ALA A 48 -6.40 8.26 2.40
N LEU A 49 -5.46 8.89 1.70
CA LEU A 49 -5.67 9.99 0.77
C LEU A 49 -5.22 9.55 -0.63
N SER A 50 -5.95 9.97 -1.64
CA SER A 50 -5.53 9.84 -3.04
C SER A 50 -5.03 11.19 -3.52
N ALA A 51 -3.75 11.30 -3.88
CA ALA A 51 -3.22 12.57 -4.40
C ALA A 51 -3.85 13.01 -5.73
N VAL A 52 -4.55 12.10 -6.42
CA VAL A 52 -5.34 12.40 -7.62
C VAL A 52 -6.65 13.14 -7.29
N LEU A 53 -7.28 12.80 -6.17
CA LEU A 53 -8.62 13.27 -5.79
C LEU A 53 -8.60 14.26 -4.62
N SER A 54 -7.53 14.31 -3.84
CA SER A 54 -7.44 15.08 -2.60
C SER A 54 -6.71 16.41 -2.80
N GLY A 55 -7.16 17.43 -2.07
CA GLY A 55 -6.54 18.74 -2.01
C GLY A 55 -6.00 19.10 -0.63
N VAL A 56 -5.59 20.36 -0.47
CA VAL A 56 -5.07 20.88 0.82
C VAL A 56 -6.10 20.76 1.95
N LYS A 57 -7.39 20.88 1.62
CA LYS A 57 -8.47 20.72 2.61
C LYS A 57 -8.48 19.29 3.18
N ASP A 58 -8.41 18.28 2.31
CA ASP A 58 -8.43 16.89 2.72
C ASP A 58 -7.21 16.52 3.59
N ILE A 59 -6.06 17.12 3.29
CA ILE A 59 -4.86 16.97 4.12
C ILE A 59 -5.10 17.54 5.54
N ARG A 60 -5.69 18.74 5.63
CA ARG A 60 -6.00 19.36 6.93
C ARG A 60 -7.02 18.54 7.71
N ASP A 61 -8.08 18.08 7.06
CA ASP A 61 -9.13 17.27 7.69
C ASP A 61 -8.56 15.95 8.22
N ALA A 62 -7.66 15.30 7.47
CA ALA A 62 -6.97 14.10 7.92
C ALA A 62 -6.06 14.35 9.14
N VAL A 63 -5.35 15.48 9.16
CA VAL A 63 -4.51 15.88 10.29
C VAL A 63 -5.34 16.17 11.54
N GLU A 64 -6.44 16.89 11.43
CA GLU A 64 -7.35 17.15 12.56
C GLU A 64 -7.94 15.86 13.10
N ARG A 65 -8.34 14.96 12.22
CA ARG A 65 -8.82 13.63 12.62
C ARG A 65 -7.74 12.83 13.37
N ALA A 66 -6.49 12.87 12.90
CA ALA A 66 -5.37 12.22 13.58
C ALA A 66 -5.14 12.79 14.99
N ARG A 67 -5.27 14.12 15.17
CA ARG A 67 -5.19 14.77 16.49
C ARG A 67 -6.29 14.28 17.43
N LEU A 68 -7.52 14.23 16.95
CA LEU A 68 -8.66 13.74 17.74
C LEU A 68 -8.48 12.28 18.16
N ILE A 69 -8.01 11.42 17.27
CA ILE A 69 -7.74 10.00 17.57
C ILE A 69 -6.66 9.89 18.64
N ARG A 70 -5.56 10.63 18.49
CA ARG A 70 -4.48 10.63 19.47
C ARG A 70 -4.92 11.14 20.84
N SER A 71 -5.74 12.20 20.89
CA SER A 71 -6.24 12.75 22.16
C SER A 71 -7.25 11.84 22.85
N ASN A 72 -8.13 11.16 22.08
CA ASN A 72 -9.22 10.37 22.63
C ASN A 72 -8.80 8.94 23.01
N SER A 73 -7.93 8.33 22.24
CA SER A 73 -7.56 6.91 22.37
C SER A 73 -6.07 6.64 22.56
N GLY A 74 -5.22 7.65 22.40
CA GLY A 74 -3.77 7.48 22.41
C GLY A 74 -3.22 6.72 21.17
N ARG A 75 -4.09 6.30 20.25
CA ARG A 75 -3.70 5.51 19.07
C ARG A 75 -2.85 6.36 18.10
N ARG A 76 -1.89 5.70 17.49
CA ARG A 76 -1.11 6.28 16.38
C ARG A 76 -1.96 6.28 15.11
N THR A 77 -1.63 7.16 14.17
CA THR A 77 -2.27 7.22 12.85
C THR A 77 -1.24 6.95 11.77
N ILE A 78 -1.52 6.00 10.90
CA ILE A 78 -0.81 5.83 9.62
C ILE A 78 -1.59 6.57 8.56
N LEU A 79 -0.95 7.59 7.99
CA LEU A 79 -1.49 8.37 6.87
C LEU A 79 -0.90 7.85 5.57
N PHE A 80 -1.69 7.10 4.83
CA PHE A 80 -1.32 6.56 3.52
C PHE A 80 -1.73 7.54 2.43
N VAL A 81 -0.77 7.91 1.58
CA VAL A 81 -1.00 8.80 0.43
C VAL A 81 -0.71 8.03 -0.84
N ASP A 82 -1.77 7.68 -1.58
CA ASP A 82 -1.63 7.01 -2.86
C ASP A 82 -1.27 8.00 -3.97
N GLU A 83 -0.37 7.60 -4.86
CA GLU A 83 0.16 8.40 -5.97
C GLU A 83 0.74 9.75 -5.51
N VAL A 84 1.55 9.71 -4.43
CA VAL A 84 2.08 10.92 -3.77
C VAL A 84 2.79 11.90 -4.71
N HIS A 85 3.32 11.41 -5.83
CA HIS A 85 3.94 12.22 -6.89
C HIS A 85 2.96 13.19 -7.58
N ARG A 86 1.66 12.97 -7.45
CA ARG A 86 0.62 13.86 -7.99
C ARG A 86 0.39 15.10 -7.14
N PHE A 87 0.82 15.09 -5.88
CA PHE A 87 0.82 16.29 -5.06
C PHE A 87 1.95 17.24 -5.48
N ASN A 88 1.65 18.52 -5.57
CA ASN A 88 2.67 19.54 -5.75
C ASN A 88 3.53 19.70 -4.49
N LYS A 89 4.65 20.42 -4.61
CA LYS A 89 5.60 20.60 -3.50
C LYS A 89 4.95 21.18 -2.25
N SER A 90 4.08 22.17 -2.38
CA SER A 90 3.39 22.80 -1.24
C SER A 90 2.44 21.82 -0.53
N GLN A 91 1.76 20.96 -1.28
CA GLN A 91 0.93 19.88 -0.71
C GLN A 91 1.78 18.83 0.01
N GLN A 92 2.92 18.46 -0.57
CA GLN A 92 3.86 17.54 0.08
C GLN A 92 4.47 18.16 1.35
N ASP A 93 4.80 19.45 1.34
CA ASP A 93 5.31 20.19 2.51
C ASP A 93 4.28 20.25 3.64
N ALA A 94 2.99 20.25 3.33
CA ALA A 94 1.93 20.28 4.34
C ALA A 94 1.95 19.08 5.31
N PHE A 95 2.55 17.96 4.92
CA PHE A 95 2.71 16.80 5.82
C PHE A 95 3.87 16.93 6.81
N LEU A 96 4.91 17.71 6.48
CA LEU A 96 6.16 17.75 7.22
C LEU A 96 6.01 18.02 8.73
N PRO A 97 5.28 19.06 9.17
CA PRO A 97 5.14 19.36 10.61
C PRO A 97 4.50 18.19 11.37
N HIS A 98 3.64 17.42 10.72
CA HIS A 98 2.88 16.34 11.33
C HIS A 98 3.67 15.02 11.36
N VAL A 99 4.55 14.83 10.39
CA VAL A 99 5.54 13.74 10.39
C VAL A 99 6.62 14.01 11.43
N GLU A 100 7.15 15.23 11.48
CA GLU A 100 8.19 15.63 12.44
C GLU A 100 7.72 15.56 13.91
N SER A 101 6.48 15.95 14.17
CA SER A 101 5.89 15.85 15.51
C SER A 101 5.48 14.43 15.90
N GLY A 102 5.58 13.46 14.98
CA GLY A 102 5.13 12.10 15.19
C GLY A 102 3.60 11.98 15.39
N LEU A 103 2.83 12.99 14.93
CA LEU A 103 1.37 12.93 14.94
C LEU A 103 0.86 11.86 13.99
N VAL A 104 1.48 11.76 12.81
CA VAL A 104 1.20 10.73 11.83
C VAL A 104 2.49 10.00 11.41
N THR A 105 2.38 8.71 11.15
CA THR A 105 3.37 7.95 10.39
C THR A 105 2.96 8.04 8.93
N PHE A 106 3.80 8.66 8.11
CA PHE A 106 3.51 8.89 6.70
C PHE A 106 3.93 7.68 5.85
N ILE A 107 3.04 7.18 5.02
CA ILE A 107 3.34 6.16 4.01
C ILE A 107 2.92 6.69 2.65
N GLY A 108 3.86 7.15 1.84
CA GLY A 108 3.61 7.54 0.46
C GLY A 108 3.73 6.34 -0.48
N ALA A 109 2.81 6.18 -1.42
CA ALA A 109 2.90 5.21 -2.50
C ALA A 109 3.10 5.93 -3.83
N THR A 110 3.96 5.39 -4.69
CA THR A 110 4.23 5.96 -6.01
C THR A 110 4.66 4.89 -7.01
N THR A 111 4.32 5.10 -8.27
CA THR A 111 4.85 4.34 -9.41
C THR A 111 6.08 5.03 -10.02
N GLU A 112 6.25 6.31 -9.76
CA GLU A 112 7.34 7.13 -10.29
C GLU A 112 8.56 7.11 -9.37
N ASN A 113 9.74 7.46 -9.91
CA ASN A 113 10.95 7.50 -9.11
C ASN A 113 10.88 8.61 -8.05
N PRO A 114 10.86 8.27 -6.76
CA PRO A 114 10.67 9.24 -5.69
C PRO A 114 11.78 10.30 -5.60
N SER A 115 12.98 10.02 -6.11
CA SER A 115 14.09 10.99 -6.13
C SER A 115 13.80 12.21 -7.00
N PHE A 116 12.89 12.11 -7.96
CA PHE A 116 12.51 13.21 -8.85
C PHE A 116 11.18 13.84 -8.45
N GLU A 117 10.27 13.05 -7.89
CA GLU A 117 8.86 13.42 -7.73
C GLU A 117 8.47 13.76 -6.29
N VAL A 118 9.20 13.22 -5.32
CA VAL A 118 8.96 13.52 -3.90
C VAL A 118 9.96 14.56 -3.41
N ASN A 119 9.48 15.53 -2.64
CA ASN A 119 10.38 16.57 -2.15
C ASN A 119 11.44 16.02 -1.18
N ASN A 120 12.61 16.65 -1.17
CA ASN A 120 13.76 16.20 -0.38
C ASN A 120 13.47 16.25 1.15
N ALA A 121 12.58 17.12 1.59
CA ALA A 121 12.24 17.22 3.00
C ALA A 121 11.44 16.00 3.48
N LEU A 122 10.52 15.46 2.67
CA LEU A 122 9.86 14.18 2.95
C LEU A 122 10.82 13.01 2.82
N LEU A 123 11.65 12.98 1.77
CA LEU A 123 12.61 11.90 1.55
C LEU A 123 13.63 11.78 2.68
N SER A 124 14.03 12.90 3.30
CA SER A 124 14.97 12.87 4.44
C SER A 124 14.37 12.28 5.72
N ARG A 125 13.03 12.13 5.77
CA ARG A 125 12.28 11.63 6.94
C ARG A 125 11.58 10.31 6.69
N ALA A 126 11.68 9.78 5.49
CA ALA A 126 11.00 8.55 5.07
C ALA A 126 11.99 7.57 4.42
N ALA A 127 11.95 6.31 4.85
CA ALA A 127 12.73 5.27 4.20
C ALA A 127 12.07 4.88 2.86
N VAL A 128 12.87 4.72 1.80
CA VAL A 128 12.34 4.29 0.50
C VAL A 128 12.43 2.77 0.38
N TYR A 129 11.30 2.12 0.13
CA TYR A 129 11.19 0.69 -0.11
C TYR A 129 10.76 0.42 -1.54
N VAL A 130 11.58 -0.33 -2.26
CA VAL A 130 11.31 -0.70 -3.65
C VAL A 130 10.53 -2.02 -3.67
N LEU A 131 9.31 -1.97 -4.20
CA LEU A 131 8.49 -3.15 -4.45
C LEU A 131 8.68 -3.56 -5.91
N LYS A 132 9.06 -4.82 -6.11
CA LYS A 132 9.21 -5.39 -7.44
C LYS A 132 7.89 -5.97 -7.94
N SER A 133 7.72 -6.06 -9.26
CA SER A 133 6.64 -6.84 -9.88
C SER A 133 6.59 -8.24 -9.31
N LEU A 134 5.40 -8.78 -9.17
CA LEU A 134 5.21 -10.16 -8.76
C LEU A 134 5.68 -11.09 -9.88
N ASN A 135 6.40 -12.13 -9.52
CA ASN A 135 6.72 -13.19 -10.48
C ASN A 135 5.56 -14.19 -10.61
N ASP A 136 5.66 -15.09 -11.58
CA ASP A 136 4.61 -16.07 -11.87
C ASP A 136 4.28 -16.96 -10.67
N ASP A 137 5.27 -17.36 -9.87
CA ASP A 137 5.05 -18.18 -8.68
C ASP A 137 4.26 -17.43 -7.60
N HIS A 138 4.54 -16.14 -7.41
CA HIS A 138 3.76 -15.29 -6.52
C HIS A 138 2.32 -15.13 -6.99
N LEU A 139 2.13 -14.94 -8.30
CA LEU A 139 0.79 -14.82 -8.91
C LEU A 139 0.01 -16.14 -8.83
N LYS A 140 0.66 -17.29 -9.06
CA LYS A 140 0.05 -18.62 -8.86
C LYS A 140 -0.42 -18.82 -7.43
N THR A 141 0.45 -18.54 -6.46
CA THR A 141 0.10 -18.62 -5.03
C THR A 141 -1.07 -17.72 -4.67
N LEU A 142 -1.13 -16.52 -5.25
CA LEU A 142 -2.26 -15.60 -5.05
C LEU A 142 -3.55 -16.14 -5.67
N LEU A 143 -3.47 -16.69 -6.87
CA LEU A 143 -4.58 -17.31 -7.57
C LEU A 143 -5.17 -18.49 -6.78
N GLU A 144 -4.33 -19.40 -6.31
CA GLU A 144 -4.71 -20.54 -5.48
C GLU A 144 -5.44 -20.09 -4.21
N ARG A 145 -4.89 -19.11 -3.50
CA ARG A 145 -5.52 -18.54 -2.30
C ARG A 145 -6.87 -17.87 -2.59
N ALA A 146 -7.01 -17.22 -3.73
CA ALA A 146 -8.27 -16.59 -4.11
C ALA A 146 -9.35 -17.64 -4.44
N LEU A 147 -8.97 -18.71 -5.11
CA LEU A 147 -9.87 -19.85 -5.38
C LEU A 147 -10.34 -20.52 -4.09
N GLU A 148 -9.41 -20.80 -3.16
CA GLU A 148 -9.74 -21.46 -1.90
C GLU A 148 -10.64 -20.62 -0.97
N LYS A 149 -10.46 -19.30 -0.93
CA LYS A 149 -11.11 -18.44 0.06
C LYS A 149 -12.37 -17.77 -0.43
N GLU A 150 -12.41 -17.38 -1.71
CA GLU A 150 -13.46 -16.51 -2.24
C GLU A 150 -14.32 -17.20 -3.31
N LEU A 151 -13.83 -18.31 -3.91
CA LEU A 151 -14.47 -18.99 -5.01
C LEU A 151 -14.60 -20.49 -4.73
N ASP A 152 -14.99 -20.82 -3.50
CA ASP A 152 -15.16 -22.22 -3.06
C ASP A 152 -16.10 -22.99 -4.01
N GLY A 153 -15.66 -24.18 -4.43
CA GLY A 153 -16.38 -25.03 -5.37
C GLY A 153 -16.12 -24.74 -6.85
N LEU A 154 -15.35 -23.72 -7.22
CA LEU A 154 -14.90 -23.51 -8.59
C LEU A 154 -13.55 -24.17 -8.83
N SER A 155 -13.45 -24.92 -9.93
CA SER A 155 -12.21 -25.49 -10.43
C SER A 155 -11.76 -24.76 -11.69
N ILE A 156 -10.46 -24.62 -11.87
CA ILE A 156 -9.86 -23.98 -13.02
C ILE A 156 -8.83 -24.92 -13.65
N SER A 157 -8.82 -25.05 -14.97
CA SER A 157 -7.83 -25.88 -15.67
C SER A 157 -6.42 -25.31 -15.56
N SER A 158 -5.39 -26.14 -15.67
CA SER A 158 -4.00 -25.71 -15.66
C SER A 158 -3.69 -24.71 -16.77
N GLU A 159 -4.26 -24.89 -17.94
CA GLU A 159 -4.11 -23.96 -19.07
C GLU A 159 -4.69 -22.57 -18.75
N ALA A 160 -5.88 -22.52 -18.14
CA ALA A 160 -6.51 -21.27 -17.75
C ALA A 160 -5.73 -20.56 -16.62
N GLN A 161 -5.17 -21.31 -15.66
CA GLN A 161 -4.27 -20.75 -14.65
C GLN A 161 -3.05 -20.07 -15.29
N ILE A 162 -2.39 -20.77 -16.22
CA ILE A 162 -1.23 -20.22 -16.94
C ILE A 162 -1.61 -18.95 -17.70
N MET A 163 -2.76 -18.95 -18.42
CA MET A 163 -3.23 -17.79 -19.17
C MET A 163 -3.52 -16.59 -18.24
N LEU A 164 -4.15 -16.80 -17.10
CA LEU A 164 -4.44 -15.75 -16.13
C LEU A 164 -3.14 -15.14 -15.58
N VAL A 165 -2.20 -15.98 -15.16
CA VAL A 165 -0.90 -15.55 -14.62
C VAL A 165 -0.10 -14.76 -15.65
N MET A 166 0.08 -15.29 -16.87
CA MET A 166 0.80 -14.62 -17.95
C MET A 166 0.16 -13.27 -18.30
N SER A 167 -1.17 -13.24 -18.37
CA SER A 167 -1.89 -12.03 -18.73
C SER A 167 -1.87 -10.96 -17.65
N ALA A 168 -1.59 -11.32 -16.39
CA ALA A 168 -1.51 -10.39 -15.28
C ALA A 168 -0.24 -9.55 -15.28
N ASP A 169 0.84 -10.06 -15.88
CA ASP A 169 2.11 -9.32 -16.08
C ASP A 169 2.64 -8.69 -14.77
N GLY A 170 2.71 -9.47 -13.69
CA GLY A 170 3.22 -9.03 -12.39
C GLY A 170 2.25 -8.20 -11.55
N ASP A 171 1.02 -7.96 -12.01
CA ASP A 171 -0.01 -7.15 -11.34
C ASP A 171 -1.09 -8.04 -10.70
N ALA A 172 -1.10 -8.09 -9.35
CA ALA A 172 -2.08 -8.86 -8.59
C ALA A 172 -3.53 -8.38 -8.79
N ARG A 173 -3.76 -7.07 -8.94
CA ARG A 173 -5.09 -6.51 -9.15
C ARG A 173 -5.65 -6.97 -10.50
N ARG A 174 -4.81 -6.97 -11.54
CA ARG A 174 -5.17 -7.44 -12.87
C ARG A 174 -5.49 -8.93 -12.86
N LEU A 175 -4.71 -9.75 -12.12
CA LEU A 175 -4.97 -11.17 -11.94
C LEU A 175 -6.35 -11.41 -11.31
N LEU A 176 -6.60 -10.78 -10.16
CA LEU A 176 -7.83 -10.98 -9.39
C LEU A 176 -9.07 -10.50 -10.14
N ASN A 177 -9.01 -9.35 -10.82
CA ASN A 177 -10.12 -8.87 -11.65
C ASN A 177 -10.46 -9.85 -12.79
N ARG A 178 -9.44 -10.40 -13.44
CA ARG A 178 -9.66 -11.39 -14.52
C ARG A 178 -10.22 -12.70 -13.99
N LEU A 179 -9.76 -13.15 -12.84
CA LEU A 179 -10.31 -14.32 -12.16
C LEU A 179 -11.78 -14.12 -11.81
N GLU A 180 -12.15 -12.96 -11.27
CA GLU A 180 -13.53 -12.63 -10.91
C GLU A 180 -14.43 -12.63 -12.14
N ILE A 181 -14.01 -11.99 -13.24
CA ILE A 181 -14.76 -11.99 -14.51
C ILE A 181 -14.94 -13.41 -15.05
N ALA A 182 -13.89 -14.24 -15.02
CA ALA A 182 -13.97 -15.63 -15.48
C ALA A 182 -14.90 -16.47 -14.60
N ALA A 183 -14.87 -16.27 -13.28
CA ALA A 183 -15.75 -16.95 -12.34
C ALA A 183 -17.23 -16.58 -12.57
N GLN A 184 -17.53 -15.30 -12.77
CA GLN A 184 -18.89 -14.85 -13.10
C GLN A 184 -19.41 -15.45 -14.42
N ALA A 185 -18.55 -15.53 -15.45
CA ALA A 185 -18.91 -16.11 -16.72
C ALA A 185 -19.14 -17.63 -16.65
N ALA A 186 -18.50 -18.33 -15.71
CA ALA A 186 -18.67 -19.77 -15.53
C ALA A 186 -19.94 -20.13 -14.73
N GLN A 187 -20.54 -19.17 -14.03
CA GLN A 187 -21.74 -19.33 -13.23
C GLN A 187 -23.02 -18.89 -13.98
N ALA A 188 -22.88 -18.25 -15.13
CA ALA A 188 -23.96 -17.75 -15.98
C ALA A 188 -24.45 -18.85 -16.97
#